data_faa90e26800027c009d675d18df33d26
#
_entry.id   faa90e26800027c009d675d18df33d26
#
_cell.length_a   1.000
_cell.length_b   1.000
_cell.length_c   1.000
_cell.angle_alpha   90.00
_cell.angle_beta   90.00
_cell.angle_gamma   90.00
#
_symmetry.space_group_name_H-M   'P 1'
#
loop_
_entity.id
_entity.type
_entity.pdbx_description
1 polymer ?
#
loop_
_entity_poly.entity_id
_entity_poly.type
_entity_poly.pdbx_seq_one_letter_code
_entity_poly.pdbx_strand_id
1 'polypeptide(L)'
;VDGMNRINMKANYGKKALCVNGSGPVANDCTVQFLLDEIAKINADDIVIISGSVMHGFPDDFVTALAQAVHQRNAKVVIDMEQITMEQLKECRPYLIKPNLYEFQLLFENDEINESNIDEYLKKANEIGIENILVSLGKDGAVLSNAHGIFRLDQPRTVLVNKVGAGDAMLASFIGKLSQGYSSEEALQWGGAAGNATASKIEDITMRDIEGYLPQMKVKKNNSI
;
A
#
# COMPACT_ATOMS: atom_id res chain seq x y z
N VAL A 1 -5.71 -4.37 -25.20
CA VAL A 1 -4.62 -5.24 -24.71
C VAL A 1 -4.65 -6.55 -25.46
N ASP A 2 -3.50 -7.05 -25.85
CA ASP A 2 -3.35 -8.35 -26.49
C ASP A 2 -2.82 -9.38 -25.49
N GLY A 3 -3.37 -10.62 -25.54
CA GLY A 3 -2.94 -11.72 -24.68
C GLY A 3 -3.99 -12.22 -23.71
N MET A 4 -3.58 -13.16 -22.87
CA MET A 4 -4.43 -13.76 -21.82
C MET A 4 -4.28 -13.01 -20.51
N ASN A 5 -5.30 -13.04 -19.66
CA ASN A 5 -5.22 -12.52 -18.31
C ASN A 5 -4.05 -13.14 -17.55
N ARG A 6 -3.40 -12.34 -16.72
CA ARG A 6 -2.33 -12.82 -15.85
C ARG A 6 -2.88 -13.85 -14.88
N ILE A 7 -2.25 -15.03 -14.87
CA ILE A 7 -2.55 -16.09 -13.91
C ILE A 7 -1.36 -16.20 -12.97
N ASN A 8 -1.61 -15.97 -11.70
CA ASN A 8 -0.62 -16.17 -10.64
C ASN A 8 -1.03 -17.42 -9.84
N MET A 9 -0.11 -18.35 -9.71
CA MET A 9 -0.32 -19.57 -8.92
C MET A 9 0.60 -19.56 -7.71
N LYS A 10 0.01 -19.77 -6.54
CA LYS A 10 0.75 -19.90 -5.28
C LYS A 10 0.48 -21.28 -4.69
N ALA A 11 1.49 -22.13 -4.65
CA ALA A 11 1.40 -23.45 -4.04
C ALA A 11 2.19 -23.48 -2.73
N ASN A 12 1.52 -23.79 -1.62
CA ASN A 12 2.15 -23.93 -0.32
C ASN A 12 2.38 -25.40 -0.01
N TYR A 13 3.62 -25.77 0.30
CA TYR A 13 4.01 -27.12 0.73
C TYR A 13 4.81 -27.03 2.03
N GLY A 14 4.18 -27.31 3.14
CA GLY A 14 4.77 -27.16 4.47
C GLY A 14 5.19 -25.70 4.74
N LYS A 15 6.49 -25.46 4.97
CA LYS A 15 7.05 -24.12 5.17
C LYS A 15 7.52 -23.43 3.88
N LYS A 16 7.40 -24.10 2.73
CA LYS A 16 7.84 -23.57 1.44
C LYS A 16 6.64 -23.12 0.62
N ALA A 17 6.80 -22.01 -0.12
CA ALA A 17 5.84 -21.54 -1.09
C ALA A 17 6.50 -21.51 -2.48
N LEU A 18 5.79 -22.02 -3.48
CA LEU A 18 6.13 -21.87 -4.88
C LEU A 18 5.16 -20.83 -5.45
N CYS A 19 5.72 -19.77 -6.04
CA CYS A 19 4.95 -18.76 -6.74
C CYS A 19 5.30 -18.82 -8.23
N VAL A 20 4.30 -18.98 -9.08
CA VAL A 20 4.43 -18.89 -10.53
C VAL A 20 3.55 -17.74 -10.99
N ASN A 21 4.18 -16.70 -11.51
CA ASN A 21 3.50 -15.50 -11.97
C ASN A 21 3.53 -15.48 -13.50
N GLY A 22 2.36 -15.50 -14.14
CA GLY A 22 2.23 -15.32 -15.58
C GLY A 22 2.61 -13.89 -15.98
N SER A 23 3.05 -13.70 -17.23
CA SER A 23 3.39 -12.38 -17.76
C SER A 23 2.17 -11.45 -17.90
N GLY A 24 1.00 -12.02 -18.13
CA GLY A 24 -0.21 -11.25 -18.39
C GLY A 24 -0.26 -10.67 -19.82
N PRO A 25 -1.29 -9.85 -20.13
CA PRO A 25 -1.41 -9.20 -21.40
C PRO A 25 -0.37 -8.09 -21.57
N VAL A 26 -0.19 -7.63 -22.82
CA VAL A 26 0.70 -6.52 -23.16
C VAL A 26 -0.14 -5.28 -23.45
N ALA A 27 0.20 -4.16 -22.81
CA ALA A 27 -0.40 -2.87 -23.09
C ALA A 27 0.05 -2.34 -24.46
N ASN A 28 -0.79 -1.54 -25.07
CA ASN A 28 -0.50 -0.77 -26.27
C ASN A 28 -0.93 0.68 -26.08
N ASP A 29 -0.67 1.54 -27.04
CA ASP A 29 -0.99 2.97 -26.97
C ASP A 29 -2.48 3.23 -26.66
N CYS A 30 -3.39 2.41 -27.20
CA CYS A 30 -4.82 2.52 -26.88
C CYS A 30 -5.11 2.24 -25.41
N THR A 31 -4.34 1.33 -24.77
CA THR A 31 -4.49 1.03 -23.34
C THR A 31 -4.03 2.21 -22.48
N VAL A 32 -2.90 2.81 -22.84
CA VAL A 32 -2.38 4.02 -22.18
C VAL A 32 -3.39 5.15 -22.28
N GLN A 33 -3.86 5.44 -23.51
CA GLN A 33 -4.82 6.51 -23.75
C GLN A 33 -6.14 6.28 -23.01
N PHE A 34 -6.65 5.04 -23.01
CA PHE A 34 -7.86 4.70 -22.25
C PHE A 34 -7.73 5.03 -20.76
N LEU A 35 -6.60 4.69 -20.14
CA LEU A 35 -6.38 4.99 -18.71
C LEU A 35 -6.28 6.49 -18.46
N LEU A 36 -5.61 7.24 -19.32
CA LEU A 36 -5.56 8.70 -19.22
C LEU A 36 -6.94 9.34 -19.40
N ASP A 37 -7.75 8.82 -20.31
CA ASP A 37 -9.13 9.27 -20.53
C ASP A 37 -10.02 8.98 -19.29
N GLU A 38 -9.81 7.86 -18.61
CA GLU A 38 -10.52 7.57 -17.33
C GLU A 38 -10.07 8.55 -16.23
N ILE A 39 -8.77 8.84 -16.11
CA ILE A 39 -8.26 9.83 -15.16
C ILE A 39 -8.83 11.23 -15.46
N ALA A 40 -9.06 11.58 -16.73
CA ALA A 40 -9.67 12.87 -17.07
C ALA A 40 -11.10 13.05 -16.53
N LYS A 41 -11.78 11.96 -16.14
CA LYS A 41 -13.16 11.97 -15.62
C LYS A 41 -13.25 12.08 -14.09
N ILE A 42 -12.14 11.89 -13.37
CA ILE A 42 -12.15 11.96 -11.91
C ILE A 42 -12.35 13.39 -11.42
N ASN A 43 -12.83 13.52 -10.18
CA ASN A 43 -13.08 14.80 -9.53
C ASN A 43 -11.93 15.20 -8.61
N ALA A 44 -11.91 16.46 -8.21
CA ALA A 44 -11.05 16.90 -7.13
C ALA A 44 -11.38 16.11 -5.85
N ASP A 45 -10.34 15.81 -5.05
CA ASP A 45 -10.40 15.00 -3.83
C ASP A 45 -10.66 13.50 -4.03
N ASP A 46 -10.88 13.01 -5.25
CA ASP A 46 -10.86 11.58 -5.53
C ASP A 46 -9.49 10.97 -5.18
N ILE A 47 -9.48 9.69 -4.85
CA ILE A 47 -8.27 8.96 -4.52
C ILE A 47 -8.03 7.88 -5.57
N VAL A 48 -6.92 8.00 -6.30
CA VAL A 48 -6.49 7.00 -7.28
C VAL A 48 -5.42 6.11 -6.65
N ILE A 49 -5.66 4.81 -6.63
CA ILE A 49 -4.73 3.82 -6.09
C ILE A 49 -4.05 3.11 -7.26
N ILE A 50 -2.73 3.23 -7.33
CA ILE A 50 -1.87 2.49 -8.25
C ILE A 50 -1.27 1.34 -7.46
N SER A 51 -1.70 0.10 -7.71
CA SER A 51 -1.27 -1.06 -6.94
C SER A 51 -0.82 -2.22 -7.82
N GLY A 52 0.02 -3.09 -7.25
CA GLY A 52 0.54 -4.29 -7.89
C GLY A 52 1.75 -4.03 -8.76
N SER A 53 1.71 -4.44 -10.03
CA SER A 53 2.82 -4.30 -10.97
C SER A 53 2.35 -3.71 -12.29
N VAL A 54 3.20 -2.91 -12.92
CA VAL A 54 2.94 -2.37 -14.26
C VAL A 54 2.94 -3.51 -15.27
N MET A 55 1.93 -3.52 -16.14
CA MET A 55 1.79 -4.46 -17.24
C MET A 55 2.89 -4.21 -18.28
N HIS A 56 3.38 -5.26 -18.94
CA HIS A 56 4.30 -5.10 -20.05
C HIS A 56 3.72 -4.22 -21.16
N GLY A 57 4.56 -3.44 -21.82
CA GLY A 57 4.16 -2.53 -22.92
C GLY A 57 3.78 -1.12 -22.48
N PHE A 58 3.67 -0.84 -21.18
CA PHE A 58 3.62 0.54 -20.73
C PHE A 58 5.00 1.21 -20.82
N PRO A 59 5.08 2.52 -21.09
CA PRO A 59 6.31 3.28 -20.98
C PRO A 59 6.90 3.23 -19.56
N ASP A 60 8.22 3.36 -19.46
CA ASP A 60 8.91 3.31 -18.16
C ASP A 60 8.49 4.45 -17.21
N ASP A 61 8.08 5.59 -17.75
CA ASP A 61 7.58 6.76 -17.04
C ASP A 61 6.06 6.74 -16.79
N PHE A 62 5.37 5.64 -17.17
CA PHE A 62 3.90 5.58 -17.14
C PHE A 62 3.32 5.89 -15.75
N VAL A 63 3.90 5.35 -14.68
CA VAL A 63 3.42 5.58 -13.30
C VAL A 63 3.54 7.06 -12.94
N THR A 64 4.64 7.69 -13.30
CA THR A 64 4.87 9.11 -13.06
C THR A 64 3.91 9.98 -13.89
N ALA A 65 3.73 9.66 -15.16
CA ALA A 65 2.78 10.36 -16.04
C ALA A 65 1.34 10.24 -15.52
N LEU A 66 0.94 9.04 -15.06
CA LEU A 66 -0.36 8.80 -14.47
C LEU A 66 -0.56 9.61 -13.18
N ALA A 67 0.44 9.62 -12.29
CA ALA A 67 0.39 10.41 -11.07
C ALA A 67 0.25 11.92 -11.36
N GLN A 68 0.99 12.43 -12.35
CA GLN A 68 0.89 13.82 -12.78
C GLN A 68 -0.51 14.15 -13.34
N ALA A 69 -1.09 13.26 -14.16
CA ALA A 69 -2.46 13.43 -14.66
C ALA A 69 -3.50 13.47 -13.54
N VAL A 70 -3.34 12.64 -12.51
CA VAL A 70 -4.19 12.67 -11.30
C VAL A 70 -4.05 14.00 -10.55
N HIS A 71 -2.83 14.49 -10.35
CA HIS A 71 -2.60 15.79 -9.68
C HIS A 71 -3.19 16.98 -10.45
N GLN A 72 -3.18 16.96 -11.78
CA GLN A 72 -3.85 17.98 -12.59
C GLN A 72 -5.36 18.06 -12.34
N ARG A 73 -5.96 17.01 -11.80
CA ARG A 73 -7.37 16.95 -11.38
C ARG A 73 -7.59 17.37 -9.92
N ASN A 74 -6.53 17.76 -9.18
CA ASN A 74 -6.54 17.98 -7.74
C ASN A 74 -6.97 16.74 -6.94
N ALA A 75 -6.74 15.56 -7.49
CA ALA A 75 -7.00 14.28 -6.85
C ALA A 75 -5.73 13.73 -6.18
N LYS A 76 -5.91 12.75 -5.30
CA LYS A 76 -4.82 12.15 -4.52
C LYS A 76 -4.31 10.87 -5.17
N VAL A 77 -2.99 10.67 -5.14
CA VAL A 77 -2.33 9.45 -5.63
C VAL A 77 -1.90 8.60 -4.45
N VAL A 78 -2.26 7.33 -4.47
CA VAL A 78 -1.78 6.32 -3.53
C VAL A 78 -0.99 5.28 -4.33
N ILE A 79 0.19 4.89 -3.84
CA ILE A 79 1.06 3.93 -4.50
C ILE A 79 1.33 2.74 -3.58
N ASP A 80 1.00 1.54 -4.06
CA ASP A 80 1.26 0.25 -3.41
C ASP A 80 1.89 -0.72 -4.41
N MET A 81 3.16 -0.48 -4.73
CA MET A 81 3.91 -1.20 -5.76
C MET A 81 5.25 -1.68 -5.22
N GLU A 82 5.59 -2.95 -5.51
CA GLU A 82 6.87 -3.54 -5.11
C GLU A 82 8.07 -2.92 -5.86
N GLN A 83 7.88 -2.60 -7.14
CA GLN A 83 8.95 -2.12 -8.02
C GLN A 83 8.79 -0.63 -8.34
N ILE A 84 8.91 0.21 -7.32
CA ILE A 84 8.98 1.66 -7.49
C ILE A 84 10.26 2.19 -6.88
N THR A 85 10.90 3.16 -7.52
CA THR A 85 12.14 3.76 -7.03
C THR A 85 11.87 5.04 -6.23
N MET A 86 12.86 5.46 -5.44
CA MET A 86 12.79 6.70 -4.68
C MET A 86 12.69 7.92 -5.62
N GLU A 87 13.36 7.88 -6.77
CA GLU A 87 13.27 8.92 -7.81
C GLU A 87 11.85 9.04 -8.36
N GLN A 88 11.22 7.92 -8.71
CA GLN A 88 9.83 7.90 -9.16
C GLN A 88 8.89 8.43 -8.08
N LEU A 89 9.09 8.07 -6.80
CA LEU A 89 8.28 8.59 -5.70
C LEU A 89 8.42 10.11 -5.53
N LYS A 90 9.62 10.67 -5.70
CA LYS A 90 9.83 12.13 -5.70
C LYS A 90 9.05 12.84 -6.80
N GLU A 91 8.98 12.23 -7.99
CA GLU A 91 8.23 12.78 -9.12
C GLU A 91 6.72 12.59 -8.96
N CYS A 92 6.29 11.44 -8.47
CA CYS A 92 4.89 11.11 -8.24
C CYS A 92 4.26 11.91 -7.09
N ARG A 93 5.03 12.33 -6.08
CA ARG A 93 4.54 13.02 -4.86
C ARG A 93 3.26 12.39 -4.31
N PRO A 94 3.27 11.11 -3.95
CA PRO A 94 2.06 10.42 -3.56
C PRO A 94 1.50 10.93 -2.23
N TYR A 95 0.18 10.97 -2.13
CA TYR A 95 -0.52 11.19 -0.86
C TYR A 95 -0.23 10.09 0.16
N LEU A 96 -0.07 8.83 -0.31
CA LEU A 96 0.24 7.70 0.53
C LEU A 96 1.06 6.66 -0.24
N ILE A 97 2.04 6.06 0.43
CA ILE A 97 2.64 4.78 0.03
C ILE A 97 2.44 3.73 1.12
N LYS A 98 2.35 2.44 0.70
CA LYS A 98 2.24 1.33 1.67
C LYS A 98 3.25 0.21 1.37
N PRO A 99 4.54 0.39 1.58
CA PRO A 99 5.51 -0.71 1.50
C PRO A 99 5.38 -1.67 2.69
N ASN A 100 5.79 -2.92 2.51
CA ASN A 100 6.21 -3.74 3.64
C ASN A 100 7.65 -3.39 4.03
N LEU A 101 8.16 -3.94 5.15
CA LEU A 101 9.51 -3.63 5.62
C LEU A 101 10.60 -3.94 4.56
N TYR A 102 10.47 -5.05 3.86
CA TYR A 102 11.44 -5.43 2.81
C TYR A 102 11.41 -4.45 1.62
N GLU A 103 10.23 -4.09 1.15
CA GLU A 103 10.05 -3.06 0.09
C GLU A 103 10.58 -1.70 0.55
N PHE A 104 10.37 -1.34 1.81
CA PHE A 104 10.90 -0.11 2.39
C PHE A 104 12.43 -0.11 2.47
N GLN A 105 13.05 -1.25 2.81
CA GLN A 105 14.49 -1.44 2.75
C GLN A 105 15.02 -1.25 1.32
N LEU A 106 14.34 -1.82 0.32
CA LEU A 106 14.71 -1.66 -1.09
C LEU A 106 14.66 -0.21 -1.56
N LEU A 107 13.66 0.58 -1.13
CA LEU A 107 13.56 2.00 -1.46
C LEU A 107 14.77 2.83 -1.00
N PHE A 108 15.40 2.43 0.10
CA PHE A 108 16.59 3.09 0.64
C PHE A 108 17.90 2.36 0.32
N GLU A 109 17.83 1.26 -0.44
CA GLU A 109 19.00 0.39 -0.72
C GLU A 109 19.74 -0.01 0.57
N ASN A 110 18.99 -0.23 1.65
CA ASN A 110 19.54 -0.49 2.98
C ASN A 110 18.76 -1.59 3.72
N ASP A 111 19.34 -2.77 3.80
CA ASP A 111 18.77 -3.96 4.46
C ASP A 111 18.92 -3.95 6.00
N GLU A 112 19.66 -2.97 6.57
CA GLU A 112 19.78 -2.79 8.02
C GLU A 112 18.59 -2.05 8.63
N ILE A 113 17.67 -1.51 7.81
CA ILE A 113 16.45 -0.86 8.33
C ILE A 113 15.60 -1.90 9.05
N ASN A 114 15.22 -1.58 10.27
CA ASN A 114 14.42 -2.44 11.14
C ASN A 114 13.55 -1.58 12.08
N GLU A 115 12.75 -2.20 12.94
CA GLU A 115 11.85 -1.49 13.84
C GLU A 115 12.52 -0.46 14.77
N SER A 116 13.81 -0.62 15.08
CA SER A 116 14.51 0.27 15.99
C SER A 116 15.01 1.56 15.35
N ASN A 117 15.24 1.56 14.03
CA ASN A 117 15.78 2.71 13.29
C ASN A 117 14.86 3.23 12.18
N ILE A 118 13.73 2.59 11.93
CA ILE A 118 12.80 2.94 10.84
C ILE A 118 12.32 4.41 10.91
N ASP A 119 12.20 4.98 12.11
CA ASP A 119 11.69 6.35 12.30
C ASP A 119 12.56 7.40 11.58
N GLU A 120 13.88 7.19 11.51
CA GLU A 120 14.79 8.07 10.78
C GLU A 120 14.51 8.04 9.28
N TYR A 121 14.29 6.86 8.71
CA TYR A 121 14.02 6.68 7.28
C TYR A 121 12.62 7.12 6.89
N LEU A 122 11.64 6.99 7.78
CA LEU A 122 10.29 7.55 7.59
C LEU A 122 10.34 9.07 7.49
N LYS A 123 11.12 9.75 8.34
CA LYS A 123 11.32 11.20 8.25
C LYS A 123 11.97 11.60 6.91
N LYS A 124 13.03 10.90 6.50
CA LYS A 124 13.68 11.14 5.19
C LYS A 124 12.70 10.97 4.02
N ALA A 125 11.83 9.96 4.08
CA ALA A 125 10.82 9.75 3.06
C ALA A 125 9.71 10.82 3.07
N ASN A 126 9.33 11.36 4.24
CA ASN A 126 8.42 12.51 4.30
C ASN A 126 9.07 13.79 3.72
N GLU A 127 10.38 14.00 3.95
CA GLU A 127 11.13 15.16 3.44
C GLU A 127 11.14 15.24 1.91
N ILE A 128 11.04 14.12 1.20
CA ILE A 128 10.97 14.10 -0.27
C ILE A 128 9.56 14.35 -0.82
N GLY A 129 8.58 14.62 0.05
CA GLY A 129 7.24 15.03 -0.34
C GLY A 129 6.16 13.93 -0.29
N ILE A 130 6.44 12.78 0.32
CA ILE A 130 5.43 11.75 0.58
C ILE A 130 4.65 12.16 1.84
N GLU A 131 3.33 12.36 1.72
CA GLU A 131 2.55 12.88 2.83
C GLU A 131 2.29 11.84 3.93
N ASN A 132 1.97 10.61 3.53
CA ASN A 132 1.70 9.50 4.44
C ASN A 132 2.51 8.27 4.03
N ILE A 133 3.18 7.64 4.98
CA ILE A 133 3.97 6.42 4.76
C ILE A 133 3.48 5.37 5.75
N LEU A 134 2.85 4.32 5.24
CA LEU A 134 2.32 3.21 6.02
C LEU A 134 3.19 1.97 5.78
N VAL A 135 4.15 1.69 6.65
CA VAL A 135 4.99 0.49 6.55
C VAL A 135 4.36 -0.66 7.30
N SER A 136 4.05 -1.75 6.60
CA SER A 136 3.57 -2.98 7.23
C SER A 136 4.73 -3.84 7.72
N LEU A 137 4.65 -4.30 8.98
CA LEU A 137 5.66 -5.13 9.65
C LEU A 137 5.21 -6.60 9.82
N GLY A 138 4.21 -7.00 9.06
CA GLY A 138 3.63 -8.34 9.14
C GLY A 138 3.03 -8.62 10.52
N LYS A 139 3.48 -9.66 11.21
CA LYS A 139 2.99 -10.03 12.55
C LYS A 139 3.29 -8.99 13.64
N ASP A 140 4.23 -8.10 13.40
CA ASP A 140 4.69 -7.08 14.35
C ASP A 140 3.96 -5.73 14.17
N GLY A 141 2.89 -5.72 13.35
CA GLY A 141 2.00 -4.58 13.19
C GLY A 141 2.32 -3.69 12.01
N ALA A 142 2.29 -2.38 12.22
CA ALA A 142 2.58 -1.38 11.21
C ALA A 142 3.07 -0.07 11.83
N VAL A 143 3.74 0.73 11.02
CA VAL A 143 4.15 2.11 11.38
C VAL A 143 3.61 3.07 10.33
N LEU A 144 2.95 4.12 10.78
CA LEU A 144 2.48 5.22 9.95
C LEU A 144 3.29 6.48 10.28
N SER A 145 3.80 7.17 9.26
CA SER A 145 4.42 8.49 9.38
C SER A 145 3.69 9.51 8.52
N ASN A 146 3.38 10.67 9.10
CA ASN A 146 2.82 11.81 8.38
C ASN A 146 3.08 13.12 9.16
N ALA A 147 2.49 14.24 8.69
CA ALA A 147 2.60 15.55 9.34
C ALA A 147 2.14 15.59 10.81
N HIS A 148 1.32 14.61 11.25
CA HIS A 148 0.84 14.53 12.63
C HIS A 148 1.79 13.73 13.55
N GLY A 149 2.82 13.09 13.00
CA GLY A 149 3.82 12.32 13.73
C GLY A 149 3.95 10.87 13.28
N ILE A 150 4.62 10.06 14.09
CA ILE A 150 4.80 8.63 13.85
C ILE A 150 3.89 7.85 14.78
N PHE A 151 3.09 6.95 14.20
CA PHE A 151 2.14 6.10 14.90
C PHE A 151 2.54 4.64 14.72
N ARG A 152 2.59 3.89 15.79
CA ARG A 152 2.88 2.46 15.78
C ARG A 152 1.63 1.67 16.15
N LEU A 153 1.29 0.72 15.30
CA LEU A 153 0.20 -0.21 15.52
C LEU A 153 0.74 -1.48 16.16
N ASP A 154 0.33 -1.74 17.39
CA ASP A 154 0.46 -3.04 18.03
C ASP A 154 -0.78 -3.87 17.71
N GLN A 155 -0.60 -5.09 17.23
CA GLN A 155 -1.70 -5.98 16.87
C GLN A 155 -1.61 -7.33 17.59
N PRO A 156 -2.73 -8.06 17.76
CA PRO A 156 -2.70 -9.37 18.37
C PRO A 156 -1.95 -10.37 17.49
N ARG A 157 -1.37 -11.39 18.09
CA ARG A 157 -0.87 -12.54 17.35
C ARG A 157 -2.04 -13.32 16.79
N THR A 158 -2.22 -13.23 15.49
CA THR A 158 -3.28 -13.93 14.75
C THR A 158 -2.72 -15.22 14.15
N VAL A 159 -3.54 -16.27 14.13
CA VAL A 159 -3.19 -17.49 13.40
C VAL A 159 -3.20 -17.15 11.92
N LEU A 160 -2.02 -17.20 11.31
CA LEU A 160 -1.87 -16.90 9.90
C LEU A 160 -2.40 -18.06 9.05
N VAL A 161 -3.49 -17.83 8.36
CA VAL A 161 -4.10 -18.78 7.42
C VAL A 161 -3.73 -18.43 5.98
N ASN A 162 -3.85 -17.14 5.62
CA ASN A 162 -3.56 -16.66 4.26
C ASN A 162 -2.95 -15.26 4.32
N LYS A 163 -1.81 -15.06 3.65
CA LYS A 163 -1.15 -13.73 3.56
C LYS A 163 -1.67 -12.86 2.42
N VAL A 164 -2.34 -13.47 1.45
CA VAL A 164 -2.72 -12.78 0.21
C VAL A 164 -3.84 -11.79 0.51
N GLY A 165 -3.68 -10.56 0.04
CA GLY A 165 -4.67 -9.50 0.20
C GLY A 165 -4.69 -8.80 1.57
N ALA A 166 -3.91 -9.27 2.58
CA ALA A 166 -3.91 -8.63 3.89
C ALA A 166 -3.37 -7.18 3.84
N GLY A 167 -2.35 -6.93 3.02
CA GLY A 167 -1.84 -5.58 2.76
C GLY A 167 -2.84 -4.70 2.03
N ASP A 168 -3.53 -5.26 1.04
CA ASP A 168 -4.55 -4.55 0.26
C ASP A 168 -5.75 -4.19 1.14
N ALA A 169 -6.22 -5.13 1.99
CA ALA A 169 -7.28 -4.89 2.96
C ALA A 169 -6.90 -3.81 3.98
N MET A 170 -5.66 -3.83 4.48
CA MET A 170 -5.12 -2.79 5.36
C MET A 170 -5.16 -1.43 4.68
N LEU A 171 -4.66 -1.32 3.44
CA LEU A 171 -4.62 -0.09 2.67
C LEU A 171 -6.02 0.45 2.41
N ALA A 172 -6.91 -0.39 1.89
CA ALA A 172 -8.28 -0.02 1.55
C ALA A 172 -9.06 0.49 2.78
N SER A 173 -8.94 -0.21 3.90
CA SER A 173 -9.61 0.18 5.15
C SER A 173 -9.03 1.47 5.71
N PHE A 174 -7.70 1.64 5.71
CA PHE A 174 -7.02 2.86 6.16
C PHE A 174 -7.47 4.09 5.36
N ILE A 175 -7.41 4.01 4.02
CA ILE A 175 -7.81 5.11 3.13
C ILE A 175 -9.31 5.39 3.28
N GLY A 176 -10.14 4.34 3.31
CA GLY A 176 -11.58 4.49 3.45
C GLY A 176 -11.98 5.20 4.75
N LYS A 177 -11.25 4.97 5.85
CA LYS A 177 -11.51 5.68 7.11
C LYS A 177 -10.98 7.12 7.10
N LEU A 178 -9.81 7.36 6.51
CA LEU A 178 -9.33 8.74 6.32
C LEU A 178 -10.30 9.57 5.47
N SER A 179 -10.84 9.01 4.39
CA SER A 179 -11.80 9.71 3.54
C SER A 179 -13.15 10.00 4.23
N GLN A 180 -13.48 9.23 5.29
CA GLN A 180 -14.64 9.47 6.16
C GLN A 180 -14.36 10.46 7.30
N GLY A 181 -13.15 11.03 7.37
CA GLY A 181 -12.77 12.03 8.39
C GLY A 181 -12.28 11.44 9.71
N TYR A 182 -11.99 10.14 9.78
CA TYR A 182 -11.36 9.55 10.96
C TYR A 182 -9.92 10.07 11.11
N SER A 183 -9.42 10.10 12.34
CA SER A 183 -8.02 10.44 12.62
C SER A 183 -7.07 9.40 12.04
N SER A 184 -5.79 9.78 11.86
CA SER A 184 -4.74 8.85 11.42
C SER A 184 -4.61 7.63 12.34
N GLU A 185 -4.81 7.82 13.64
CA GLU A 185 -4.76 6.78 14.65
C GLU A 185 -5.91 5.77 14.47
N GLU A 186 -7.14 6.26 14.38
CA GLU A 186 -8.32 5.42 14.16
C GLU A 186 -8.26 4.71 12.81
N ALA A 187 -7.87 5.42 11.75
CA ALA A 187 -7.71 4.81 10.42
C ALA A 187 -6.67 3.68 10.43
N LEU A 188 -5.55 3.85 11.17
CA LEU A 188 -4.53 2.83 11.32
C LEU A 188 -5.05 1.61 12.09
N GLN A 189 -5.88 1.80 13.13
CA GLN A 189 -6.55 0.71 13.83
C GLN A 189 -7.46 -0.10 12.90
N TRP A 190 -8.28 0.57 12.09
CA TRP A 190 -9.13 -0.07 11.10
C TRP A 190 -8.34 -0.80 10.03
N GLY A 191 -7.26 -0.20 9.54
CA GLY A 191 -6.35 -0.85 8.59
C GLY A 191 -5.74 -2.14 9.16
N GLY A 192 -5.22 -2.07 10.38
CA GLY A 192 -4.68 -3.24 11.08
C GLY A 192 -5.71 -4.34 11.31
N ALA A 193 -6.93 -3.96 11.72
CA ALA A 193 -8.03 -4.90 11.91
C ALA A 193 -8.41 -5.62 10.61
N ALA A 194 -8.50 -4.89 9.48
CA ALA A 194 -8.77 -5.46 8.17
C ALA A 194 -7.66 -6.41 7.70
N GLY A 195 -6.40 -6.03 7.87
CA GLY A 195 -5.25 -6.88 7.54
C GLY A 195 -5.25 -8.17 8.36
N ASN A 196 -5.53 -8.10 9.68
CA ASN A 196 -5.63 -9.29 10.54
C ASN A 196 -6.82 -10.18 10.19
N ALA A 197 -7.99 -9.60 9.94
CA ALA A 197 -9.17 -10.35 9.52
C ALA A 197 -8.88 -11.14 8.23
N THR A 198 -8.26 -10.49 7.22
CA THR A 198 -7.86 -11.15 5.97
C THR A 198 -6.84 -12.25 6.21
N ALA A 199 -5.82 -12.01 7.05
CA ALA A 199 -4.78 -12.99 7.32
C ALA A 199 -5.28 -14.22 8.09
N SER A 200 -6.42 -14.13 8.77
CA SER A 200 -6.95 -15.17 9.67
C SER A 200 -7.85 -16.19 9.00
N LYS A 201 -8.23 -15.99 7.73
CA LYS A 201 -9.12 -16.91 7.01
C LYS A 201 -8.84 -16.95 5.50
N ILE A 202 -9.44 -17.92 4.81
CA ILE A 202 -9.31 -18.07 3.35
C ILE A 202 -10.45 -17.33 2.63
N GLU A 203 -11.63 -17.30 3.24
CA GLU A 203 -12.84 -16.69 2.70
C GLU A 203 -12.72 -15.16 2.72
N ASP A 204 -13.55 -14.51 1.92
CA ASP A 204 -13.66 -13.06 1.92
C ASP A 204 -14.06 -12.53 3.31
N ILE A 205 -13.46 -11.42 3.69
CA ILE A 205 -13.76 -10.76 4.96
C ILE A 205 -15.03 -9.93 4.88
N THR A 206 -15.71 -9.83 6.01
CA THR A 206 -16.86 -8.95 6.20
C THR A 206 -16.54 -7.83 7.18
N MET A 207 -17.36 -6.78 7.22
CA MET A 207 -17.23 -5.72 8.23
C MET A 207 -17.23 -6.28 9.65
N ARG A 208 -18.05 -7.31 9.93
CA ARG A 208 -18.11 -7.96 11.24
C ARG A 208 -16.77 -8.61 11.63
N ASP A 209 -16.06 -9.18 10.66
CA ASP A 209 -14.73 -9.75 10.90
C ASP A 209 -13.74 -8.65 11.30
N ILE A 210 -13.76 -7.51 10.60
CA ILE A 210 -12.91 -6.35 10.91
C ILE A 210 -13.22 -5.81 12.30
N GLU A 211 -14.50 -5.56 12.59
CA GLU A 211 -14.97 -5.06 13.88
C GLU A 211 -14.57 -5.96 15.05
N GLY A 212 -14.51 -7.29 14.83
CA GLY A 212 -14.04 -8.24 15.82
C GLY A 212 -12.58 -8.08 16.24
N TYR A 213 -11.73 -7.54 15.35
CA TYR A 213 -10.32 -7.26 15.64
C TYR A 213 -10.08 -5.86 16.21
N LEU A 214 -10.94 -4.88 15.97
CA LEU A 214 -10.74 -3.49 16.38
C LEU A 214 -10.37 -3.31 17.86
N PRO A 215 -11.03 -3.96 18.85
CA PRO A 215 -10.70 -3.77 20.26
C PRO A 215 -9.28 -4.23 20.64
N GLN A 216 -8.65 -5.03 19.78
CA GLN A 216 -7.32 -5.58 20.00
C GLN A 216 -6.21 -4.73 19.35
N MET A 217 -6.58 -3.80 18.46
CA MET A 217 -5.64 -2.88 17.80
C MET A 217 -5.29 -1.74 18.75
N LYS A 218 -4.01 -1.60 19.05
CA LYS A 218 -3.52 -0.50 19.91
C LYS A 218 -2.57 0.36 19.10
N VAL A 219 -2.88 1.64 19.00
CA VAL A 219 -2.00 2.62 18.35
C VAL A 219 -1.32 3.46 19.43
N LYS A 220 -0.02 3.66 19.27
CA LYS A 220 0.79 4.56 20.09
C LYS A 220 1.42 5.60 19.20
N LYS A 221 1.28 6.86 19.58
CA LYS A 221 1.97 7.97 18.92
C LYS A 221 3.35 8.17 19.56
N ASN A 222 4.40 8.12 18.72
CA ASN A 222 5.73 8.55 19.15
C ASN A 222 5.78 10.08 19.15
N ASN A 223 5.93 10.67 20.34
CA ASN A 223 6.07 12.12 20.50
C ASN A 223 7.53 12.60 20.30
N SER A 224 8.39 11.75 19.74
CA SER A 224 9.79 12.14 19.45
C SER A 224 9.84 12.96 18.16
N ILE A 225 9.74 14.26 18.32
CA ILE A 225 10.15 15.28 17.31
C ILE A 225 11.64 15.53 17.49
#